data_90b5c5fc65fbfc51e716a89172356335
#
_entry.id   90b5c5fc65fbfc51e716a89172356335
#
_cell.length_a   1.000
_cell.length_b   1.000
_cell.length_c   1.000
_cell.angle_alpha   90.00
_cell.angle_beta   90.00
_cell.angle_gamma   90.00
#
_symmetry.space_group_name_H-M   'P 1'
#
loop_
_entity.id
_entity.type
_entity.pdbx_description
1 polymer ?
#
loop_
_entity_poly.entity_id
_entity_poly.type
_entity_poly.pdbx_seq_one_letter_code
_entity_poly.pdbx_strand_id
1 'polypeptide(L)'
;MPFFSFSAKFLRRGAQLAGLLLLSAVLFGTAHAQEAKRLRIGITLHPYYSYVSNIVGDKAEVVPLMPVGFNPHAYEPRAEDIKRIGTLDVIVLNGIGHDDFAERMIAASEKPDIPLIEANAQVPLLAAVGMAARGGGDSGKVVNPHTFLSITASIAQVNTIARELGRIDPANAQAYIANARAYGQRLRKLRADALGQLVSAPNADLRVATIHGAYDYLLREFGLEVTAVVEPAHGIEPSPAQLKGTIDELRALDVKVVFSELNFPSSYVDTIQRETGVKLYSLSHISYGEYDPQQFEREMKQNLATVVRAIQDAGA
;
A
#
# COMPACT_ATOMS: atom_id res chain seq x y z
N MET A 1 27.53 -0.69 95.33
CA MET A 1 26.49 -0.35 94.34
C MET A 1 27.17 0.31 93.16
N PRO A 2 27.29 -0.35 91.97
CA PRO A 2 27.86 0.27 90.76
C PRO A 2 26.76 0.79 89.90
N PHE A 3 26.86 2.04 89.48
CA PHE A 3 26.01 2.68 88.44
C PHE A 3 26.41 2.21 87.07
N PHE A 4 25.42 1.66 86.34
CA PHE A 4 25.58 1.34 84.94
C PHE A 4 25.47 2.60 84.06
N SER A 5 26.59 2.98 83.44
CA SER A 5 26.61 3.97 82.36
C SER A 5 26.16 3.34 81.07
N PHE A 6 24.96 3.66 80.60
CA PHE A 6 24.43 3.22 79.25
C PHE A 6 25.01 4.13 78.19
N SER A 7 25.76 3.53 77.26
CA SER A 7 26.62 4.20 76.29
C SER A 7 25.81 4.86 75.18
N ALA A 8 25.98 6.16 74.98
CA ALA A 8 25.43 7.03 73.95
C ALA A 8 25.87 6.66 72.48
N LYS A 9 26.64 5.58 72.36
CA LYS A 9 27.14 5.14 71.01
C LYS A 9 26.13 4.39 70.18
N PHE A 10 25.03 3.86 70.75
CA PHE A 10 24.03 3.09 69.98
C PHE A 10 23.03 3.99 69.23
N LEU A 11 22.71 5.16 69.74
CA LEU A 11 21.79 6.11 69.08
C LEU A 11 22.39 6.79 67.86
N ARG A 12 23.71 6.96 67.75
CA ARG A 12 24.35 7.58 66.59
C ARG A 12 24.43 6.67 65.38
N ARG A 13 24.50 5.36 65.56
CA ARG A 13 24.53 4.39 64.40
C ARG A 13 23.16 4.17 63.80
N GLY A 14 22.08 4.27 64.57
CA GLY A 14 20.71 4.17 64.03
C GLY A 14 20.32 5.36 63.16
N ALA A 15 20.74 6.57 63.50
CA ALA A 15 20.45 7.78 62.73
C ALA A 15 21.24 7.86 61.41
N GLN A 16 22.44 7.28 61.33
CA GLN A 16 23.23 7.23 60.11
C GLN A 16 22.71 6.18 59.11
N LEU A 17 22.18 5.05 59.56
CA LEU A 17 21.54 4.03 58.69
C LEU A 17 20.18 4.49 58.18
N ALA A 18 19.40 5.21 58.93
CA ALA A 18 18.13 5.80 58.47
C ALA A 18 18.35 6.93 57.47
N GLY A 19 19.40 7.72 57.58
CA GLY A 19 19.77 8.76 56.60
C GLY A 19 20.23 8.21 55.25
N LEU A 20 20.95 7.08 55.24
CA LEU A 20 21.39 6.42 54.02
C LEU A 20 20.23 5.74 53.26
N LEU A 21 19.26 5.18 53.95
CA LEU A 21 18.06 4.57 53.36
C LEU A 21 17.10 5.62 52.77
N LEU A 22 17.00 6.81 53.36
CA LEU A 22 16.21 7.91 52.81
C LEU A 22 16.89 8.58 51.60
N LEU A 23 18.23 8.62 51.54
CA LEU A 23 18.94 9.17 50.40
C LEU A 23 18.90 8.23 49.18
N SER A 24 18.85 6.90 49.37
CA SER A 24 18.67 5.93 48.29
C SER A 24 17.23 5.90 47.72
N ALA A 25 16.21 6.23 48.51
CA ALA A 25 14.84 6.32 48.03
C ALA A 25 14.56 7.55 47.16
N VAL A 26 15.34 8.63 47.31
CA VAL A 26 15.19 9.86 46.49
C VAL A 26 15.84 9.73 45.12
N LEU A 27 16.79 8.79 44.91
CA LEU A 27 17.43 8.53 43.62
C LEU A 27 16.60 7.61 42.67
N PHE A 28 15.52 6.98 43.17
CA PHE A 28 14.52 6.28 42.34
C PHE A 28 13.36 7.17 41.90
N GLY A 29 13.50 8.49 42.11
CA GLY A 29 12.53 9.47 41.72
C GLY A 29 12.56 9.75 40.20
N THR A 30 11.52 9.30 39.54
CA THR A 30 11.00 9.83 38.29
C THR A 30 11.99 9.85 37.13
N ALA A 31 12.36 8.68 36.63
CA ALA A 31 12.48 8.55 35.20
C ALA A 31 11.07 8.77 34.64
N HIS A 32 10.68 10.03 34.43
CA HIS A 32 9.64 10.34 33.48
C HIS A 32 10.20 9.80 32.16
N ALA A 33 9.72 8.64 31.73
CA ALA A 33 9.87 8.21 30.36
C ALA A 33 9.21 9.34 29.57
N GLN A 34 10.01 10.25 29.05
CA GLN A 34 9.58 11.21 28.06
C GLN A 34 8.97 10.33 26.97
N GLU A 35 7.66 10.38 26.82
CA GLU A 35 6.94 9.61 25.81
C GLU A 35 7.63 9.92 24.49
N ALA A 36 8.42 8.95 23.98
CA ALA A 36 9.22 9.17 22.79
C ALA A 36 8.23 9.59 21.70
N LYS A 37 8.45 10.78 21.13
CA LYS A 37 7.59 11.33 20.07
C LYS A 37 7.44 10.25 18.99
N ARG A 38 6.22 9.76 18.81
CA ARG A 38 5.93 8.76 17.76
C ARG A 38 6.26 9.32 16.39
N LEU A 39 6.92 8.51 15.60
CA LEU A 39 7.20 8.83 14.20
C LEU A 39 5.88 9.07 13.45
N ARG A 40 5.79 10.14 12.66
CA ARG A 40 4.63 10.45 11.82
C ARG A 40 4.98 10.19 10.36
N ILE A 41 4.33 9.17 9.78
CA ILE A 41 4.65 8.62 8.47
C ILE A 41 3.56 9.02 7.48
N GLY A 42 3.90 9.85 6.50
CA GLY A 42 3.03 10.17 5.37
C GLY A 42 2.90 8.98 4.41
N ILE A 43 1.71 8.79 3.84
CA ILE A 43 1.48 7.82 2.76
C ILE A 43 0.73 8.47 1.60
N THR A 44 1.05 8.07 0.37
CA THR A 44 0.46 8.66 -0.83
C THR A 44 -0.77 7.92 -1.34
N LEU A 45 -0.81 6.59 -1.22
CA LEU A 45 -1.87 5.74 -1.75
C LEU A 45 -2.53 4.89 -0.66
N HIS A 46 -3.81 4.56 -0.81
CA HIS A 46 -4.58 3.74 0.12
C HIS A 46 -3.90 2.40 0.48
N PRO A 47 -3.34 1.61 -0.46
CA PRO A 47 -2.64 0.38 -0.11
C PRO A 47 -1.50 0.60 0.89
N TYR A 48 -0.79 1.71 0.80
CA TYR A 48 0.31 2.03 1.71
C TYR A 48 -0.16 2.33 3.13
N TYR A 49 -1.39 2.84 3.30
CA TYR A 49 -1.97 2.95 4.63
C TYR A 49 -2.05 1.58 5.31
N SER A 50 -2.58 0.57 4.60
CA SER A 50 -2.67 -0.79 5.11
C SER A 50 -1.27 -1.38 5.36
N TYR A 51 -0.31 -1.19 4.45
CA TYR A 51 1.04 -1.71 4.61
C TYR A 51 1.75 -1.10 5.81
N VAL A 52 1.82 0.22 5.87
CA VAL A 52 2.52 0.94 6.94
C VAL A 52 1.87 0.67 8.28
N SER A 53 0.54 0.70 8.38
CA SER A 53 -0.18 0.40 9.63
C SER A 53 0.13 -1.02 10.14
N ASN A 54 0.17 -2.02 9.26
CA ASN A 54 0.53 -3.39 9.63
C ASN A 54 2.01 -3.54 10.00
N ILE A 55 2.91 -2.70 9.45
CA ILE A 55 4.34 -2.69 9.78
C ILE A 55 4.57 -2.05 11.16
N VAL A 56 4.00 -0.86 11.39
CA VAL A 56 4.34 -0.07 12.56
C VAL A 56 3.51 -0.43 13.80
N GLY A 57 2.30 -0.96 13.63
CA GLY A 57 1.38 -1.22 14.73
C GLY A 57 1.10 0.06 15.52
N ASP A 58 1.42 0.05 16.81
CA ASP A 58 1.25 1.17 17.74
C ASP A 58 2.49 2.08 17.85
N LYS A 59 3.59 1.78 17.14
CA LYS A 59 4.88 2.47 17.29
C LYS A 59 4.97 3.80 16.57
N ALA A 60 4.14 4.01 15.54
CA ALA A 60 4.13 5.23 14.74
C ALA A 60 2.70 5.62 14.35
N GLU A 61 2.52 6.86 13.92
CA GLU A 61 1.27 7.39 13.36
C GLU A 61 1.34 7.37 11.84
N VAL A 62 0.32 6.82 11.16
CA VAL A 62 0.21 6.81 9.70
C VAL A 62 -0.74 7.90 9.26
N VAL A 63 -0.25 8.80 8.41
CA VAL A 63 -0.96 10.02 7.99
C VAL A 63 -1.16 10.01 6.47
N PRO A 64 -2.39 9.86 5.98
CA PRO A 64 -2.66 9.98 4.55
C PRO A 64 -2.40 11.40 4.03
N LEU A 65 -1.73 11.51 2.87
CA LEU A 65 -1.55 12.80 2.18
C LEU A 65 -2.80 13.20 1.40
N MET A 66 -3.47 12.24 0.79
CA MET A 66 -4.69 12.46 0.02
C MET A 66 -5.92 12.23 0.90
N PRO A 67 -6.93 13.10 0.89
CA PRO A 67 -8.19 12.88 1.58
C PRO A 67 -8.97 11.69 1.01
N VAL A 68 -9.90 11.14 1.81
CA VAL A 68 -10.84 10.10 1.37
C VAL A 68 -11.68 10.58 0.17
N GLY A 69 -11.94 9.68 -0.77
CA GLY A 69 -12.87 9.92 -1.88
C GLY A 69 -12.24 10.56 -3.13
N PHE A 70 -10.93 10.82 -3.13
CA PHE A 70 -10.24 11.34 -4.32
C PHE A 70 -9.60 10.22 -5.14
N ASN A 71 -9.56 10.44 -6.46
CA ASN A 71 -8.83 9.58 -7.38
C ASN A 71 -7.36 10.06 -7.44
N PRO A 72 -6.37 9.20 -7.16
CA PRO A 72 -4.96 9.60 -7.15
C PRO A 72 -4.47 10.10 -8.52
N HIS A 73 -5.02 9.60 -9.64
CA HIS A 73 -4.64 10.06 -10.98
C HIS A 73 -5.04 11.51 -11.28
N ALA A 74 -6.04 12.04 -10.58
CA ALA A 74 -6.61 13.37 -10.83
C ALA A 74 -6.58 14.26 -9.58
N TYR A 75 -5.84 13.86 -8.54
CA TYR A 75 -5.82 14.60 -7.29
C TYR A 75 -4.98 15.88 -7.42
N GLU A 76 -5.60 17.02 -7.16
CA GLU A 76 -4.94 18.32 -7.07
C GLU A 76 -4.87 18.75 -5.60
N PRO A 77 -3.65 18.83 -5.00
CA PRO A 77 -3.46 19.18 -3.60
C PRO A 77 -3.91 20.58 -3.26
N ARG A 78 -4.49 20.77 -2.08
CA ARG A 78 -4.85 22.05 -1.51
C ARG A 78 -3.75 22.56 -0.58
N ALA A 79 -3.78 23.85 -0.25
CA ALA A 79 -2.80 24.46 0.65
C ALA A 79 -2.74 23.77 2.04
N GLU A 80 -3.87 23.27 2.54
CA GLU A 80 -3.96 22.53 3.80
C GLU A 80 -3.27 21.17 3.74
N ASP A 81 -3.33 20.49 2.59
CA ASP A 81 -2.65 19.21 2.36
C ASP A 81 -1.13 19.40 2.32
N ILE A 82 -0.66 20.48 1.67
CA ILE A 82 0.76 20.85 1.63
C ILE A 82 1.28 21.15 3.04
N LYS A 83 0.53 21.88 3.86
CA LYS A 83 0.90 22.17 5.26
C LYS A 83 1.04 20.90 6.11
N ARG A 84 0.26 19.86 5.81
CA ARG A 84 0.33 18.58 6.52
C ARG A 84 1.73 17.96 6.46
N ILE A 85 2.46 18.14 5.34
CA ILE A 85 3.84 17.64 5.18
C ILE A 85 4.77 18.20 6.26
N GLY A 86 4.60 19.46 6.66
CA GLY A 86 5.37 20.07 7.76
C GLY A 86 5.31 19.33 9.08
N THR A 87 4.27 18.52 9.29
CA THR A 87 4.08 17.73 10.52
C THR A 87 4.64 16.31 10.45
N LEU A 88 5.11 15.86 9.31
CA LEU A 88 5.59 14.49 9.07
C LEU A 88 7.10 14.37 9.32
N ASP A 89 7.54 13.15 9.56
CA ASP A 89 8.94 12.81 9.76
C ASP A 89 9.52 12.02 8.55
N VAL A 90 8.66 11.35 7.76
CA VAL A 90 9.01 10.59 6.55
C VAL A 90 7.77 10.39 5.68
N ILE A 91 7.93 10.21 4.36
CA ILE A 91 6.83 9.88 3.43
C ILE A 91 7.15 8.60 2.67
N VAL A 92 6.16 7.71 2.57
CA VAL A 92 6.19 6.51 1.72
C VAL A 92 5.51 6.83 0.39
N LEU A 93 6.26 6.67 -0.70
CA LEU A 93 5.83 6.95 -2.08
C LEU A 93 5.69 5.68 -2.90
N ASN A 94 4.81 5.71 -3.90
CA ASN A 94 4.87 4.79 -5.04
C ASN A 94 6.15 5.04 -5.86
N GLY A 95 6.42 6.30 -6.20
CA GLY A 95 7.69 6.77 -6.76
C GLY A 95 7.95 6.33 -8.21
N ILE A 96 6.91 5.85 -8.92
CA ILE A 96 6.98 5.37 -10.31
C ILE A 96 5.82 5.88 -11.16
N GLY A 97 5.27 7.04 -10.83
CA GLY A 97 4.00 7.57 -11.30
C GLY A 97 2.84 7.12 -10.42
N HIS A 98 1.65 7.63 -10.63
CA HIS A 98 0.43 7.45 -9.84
C HIS A 98 0.31 8.36 -8.62
N ASP A 99 1.40 8.85 -8.07
CA ASP A 99 1.44 9.76 -6.92
C ASP A 99 2.28 11.02 -7.17
N ASP A 100 2.37 11.48 -8.40
CA ASP A 100 3.10 12.69 -8.82
C ASP A 100 2.62 13.96 -8.09
N PHE A 101 1.39 13.94 -7.58
CA PHE A 101 0.87 15.01 -6.72
C PHE A 101 1.71 15.18 -5.44
N ALA A 102 2.27 14.09 -4.90
CA ALA A 102 3.07 14.13 -3.68
C ALA A 102 4.39 14.86 -3.90
N GLU A 103 5.04 14.69 -5.05
CA GLU A 103 6.26 15.44 -5.39
C GLU A 103 6.00 16.93 -5.41
N ARG A 104 4.88 17.36 -6.02
CA ARG A 104 4.47 18.79 -6.04
C ARG A 104 4.18 19.32 -4.65
N MET A 105 3.52 18.51 -3.78
CA MET A 105 3.26 18.87 -2.39
C MET A 105 4.55 19.04 -1.59
N ILE A 106 5.49 18.09 -1.73
CA ILE A 106 6.77 18.12 -1.02
C ILE A 106 7.58 19.33 -1.44
N ALA A 107 7.71 19.59 -2.74
CA ALA A 107 8.44 20.73 -3.28
C ALA A 107 7.85 22.09 -2.82
N ALA A 108 6.54 22.17 -2.61
CA ALA A 108 5.85 23.37 -2.15
C ALA A 108 5.73 23.50 -0.62
N SER A 109 6.19 22.48 0.13
CA SER A 109 6.07 22.44 1.60
C SER A 109 7.23 23.17 2.31
N GLU A 110 7.09 23.31 3.64
CA GLU A 110 8.16 23.82 4.51
C GLU A 110 9.28 22.78 4.75
N LYS A 111 9.12 21.52 4.25
CA LYS A 111 10.07 20.42 4.38
C LYS A 111 10.37 19.76 3.03
N PRO A 112 10.97 20.48 2.05
CA PRO A 112 11.26 19.89 0.75
C PRO A 112 12.27 18.72 0.80
N ASP A 113 13.10 18.65 1.85
CA ASP A 113 14.10 17.62 2.06
C ASP A 113 13.62 16.52 3.04
N ILE A 114 12.32 16.35 3.23
CA ILE A 114 11.77 15.28 4.08
C ILE A 114 12.23 13.91 3.59
N PRO A 115 12.65 12.97 4.48
CA PRO A 115 13.01 11.62 4.07
C PRO A 115 11.91 10.93 3.28
N LEU A 116 12.28 10.26 2.18
CA LEU A 116 11.37 9.54 1.30
C LEU A 116 11.68 8.05 1.31
N ILE A 117 10.65 7.22 1.28
CA ILE A 117 10.76 5.76 1.10
C ILE A 117 10.05 5.40 -0.20
N GLU A 118 10.83 5.05 -1.21
CA GLU A 118 10.33 4.55 -2.48
C GLU A 118 9.94 3.07 -2.33
N ALA A 119 8.65 2.80 -2.22
CA ALA A 119 8.15 1.45 -1.95
C ALA A 119 8.57 0.46 -3.06
N ASN A 120 8.67 0.93 -4.30
CA ASN A 120 8.99 0.11 -5.47
C ASN A 120 10.48 -0.14 -5.74
N ALA A 121 11.40 0.35 -4.90
CA ALA A 121 12.85 0.24 -5.13
C ALA A 121 13.36 -1.20 -5.38
N GLN A 122 12.60 -2.23 -4.98
CA GLN A 122 12.95 -3.64 -5.16
C GLN A 122 11.89 -4.43 -5.93
N VAL A 123 10.92 -3.75 -6.58
CA VAL A 123 9.86 -4.40 -7.35
C VAL A 123 10.27 -4.48 -8.82
N PRO A 124 10.22 -5.67 -9.46
CA PRO A 124 10.36 -5.77 -10.91
C PRO A 124 9.21 -5.05 -11.61
N LEU A 125 9.53 -4.07 -12.45
CA LEU A 125 8.53 -3.22 -13.08
C LEU A 125 8.12 -3.74 -14.46
N LEU A 126 6.83 -3.64 -14.77
CA LEU A 126 6.26 -3.92 -16.08
C LEU A 126 6.13 -2.63 -16.89
N ALA A 127 6.30 -2.75 -18.21
CA ALA A 127 5.95 -1.65 -19.10
C ALA A 127 4.43 -1.46 -19.11
N ALA A 128 3.98 -0.22 -19.21
CA ALA A 128 2.58 0.08 -19.43
C ALA A 128 2.13 -0.48 -20.79
N VAL A 129 0.86 -0.89 -20.90
CA VAL A 129 0.23 -1.38 -22.13
C VAL A 129 -0.84 -0.40 -22.63
N GLY A 130 -1.26 -0.54 -23.87
CA GLY A 130 -2.29 0.30 -24.48
C GLY A 130 -1.81 1.73 -24.76
N MET A 131 -2.71 2.70 -24.64
CA MET A 131 -2.42 4.12 -24.92
C MET A 131 -1.50 4.74 -23.86
N ALA A 132 -1.48 4.25 -22.63
CA ALA A 132 -0.54 4.67 -21.60
C ALA A 132 0.93 4.47 -22.03
N ALA A 133 1.20 3.45 -22.83
CA ALA A 133 2.52 3.20 -23.43
C ALA A 133 2.93 4.25 -24.49
N ARG A 134 1.97 4.99 -25.06
CA ARG A 134 2.20 5.98 -26.14
C ARG A 134 2.51 7.38 -25.61
N GLY A 135 2.27 7.65 -24.33
CA GLY A 135 2.56 8.94 -23.68
C GLY A 135 4.03 9.19 -23.36
N GLY A 136 4.87 8.16 -23.41
CA GLY A 136 6.32 8.28 -23.28
C GLY A 136 6.89 8.80 -24.62
N GLY A 137 7.25 10.09 -24.69
CA GLY A 137 8.06 10.60 -25.79
C GLY A 137 9.34 9.76 -25.97
N ASP A 138 10.24 10.16 -26.84
CA ASP A 138 11.47 9.46 -27.29
C ASP A 138 12.44 8.97 -26.16
N SER A 139 12.04 9.07 -24.87
CA SER A 139 12.91 8.90 -23.70
C SER A 139 12.68 7.63 -22.86
N GLY A 140 11.82 6.70 -23.24
CA GLY A 140 11.75 5.42 -22.51
C GLY A 140 10.36 4.77 -22.44
N LYS A 141 10.31 3.47 -22.11
CA LYS A 141 9.07 2.75 -21.88
C LYS A 141 8.39 3.30 -20.62
N VAL A 142 7.15 3.77 -20.73
CA VAL A 142 6.33 4.14 -19.58
C VAL A 142 6.11 2.90 -18.73
N VAL A 143 6.37 3.02 -17.43
CA VAL A 143 6.19 1.96 -16.46
C VAL A 143 4.72 1.90 -16.03
N ASN A 144 4.17 0.70 -15.83
CA ASN A 144 2.87 0.54 -15.20
C ASN A 144 3.01 0.76 -13.68
N PRO A 145 2.38 1.79 -13.09
CA PRO A 145 2.59 2.17 -11.70
C PRO A 145 1.75 1.36 -10.69
N HIS A 146 0.89 0.45 -11.14
CA HIS A 146 -0.10 -0.26 -10.31
C HIS A 146 0.46 -1.53 -9.65
N THR A 147 1.72 -1.51 -9.24
CA THR A 147 2.42 -2.63 -8.58
C THR A 147 1.70 -3.16 -7.34
N PHE A 148 1.02 -2.27 -6.61
CA PHE A 148 0.25 -2.59 -5.41
C PHE A 148 -0.97 -3.50 -5.68
N LEU A 149 -1.35 -3.72 -6.93
CA LEU A 149 -2.39 -4.69 -7.29
C LEU A 149 -1.88 -6.15 -7.39
N SER A 150 -0.60 -6.40 -7.11
CA SER A 150 -0.03 -7.75 -7.03
C SER A 150 0.36 -8.10 -5.59
N ILE A 151 0.02 -9.28 -5.14
CA ILE A 151 0.47 -9.81 -3.83
C ILE A 151 2.00 -9.90 -3.77
N THR A 152 2.63 -10.39 -4.84
CA THR A 152 4.09 -10.56 -4.91
C THR A 152 4.80 -9.22 -4.81
N ALA A 153 4.37 -8.21 -5.58
CA ALA A 153 4.92 -6.87 -5.54
C ALA A 153 4.64 -6.19 -4.18
N SER A 154 3.43 -6.34 -3.63
CA SER A 154 3.06 -5.80 -2.31
C SER A 154 3.95 -6.33 -1.19
N ILE A 155 4.32 -7.62 -1.22
CA ILE A 155 5.24 -8.20 -0.24
C ILE A 155 6.65 -7.58 -0.38
N ALA A 156 7.12 -7.33 -1.59
CA ALA A 156 8.40 -6.66 -1.82
C ALA A 156 8.36 -5.21 -1.30
N GLN A 157 7.28 -4.47 -1.56
CA GLN A 157 7.04 -3.12 -1.04
C GLN A 157 7.01 -3.10 0.50
N VAL A 158 6.24 -3.99 1.13
CA VAL A 158 6.17 -4.12 2.60
C VAL A 158 7.56 -4.37 3.21
N ASN A 159 8.36 -5.24 2.61
CA ASN A 159 9.72 -5.51 3.09
C ASN A 159 10.65 -4.30 2.91
N THR A 160 10.54 -3.58 1.79
CA THR A 160 11.30 -2.35 1.53
C THR A 160 10.94 -1.28 2.56
N ILE A 161 9.64 -1.01 2.75
CA ILE A 161 9.14 -0.02 3.72
C ILE A 161 9.63 -0.36 5.14
N ALA A 162 9.49 -1.61 5.58
CA ALA A 162 9.90 -2.02 6.93
C ALA A 162 11.40 -1.85 7.15
N ARG A 163 12.24 -2.17 6.17
CA ARG A 163 13.68 -1.99 6.23
C ARG A 163 14.08 -0.52 6.33
N GLU A 164 13.50 0.34 5.48
CA GLU A 164 13.82 1.76 5.47
C GLU A 164 13.28 2.46 6.75
N LEU A 165 12.07 2.12 7.21
CA LEU A 165 11.56 2.60 8.50
C LEU A 165 12.47 2.17 9.66
N GLY A 166 13.00 0.95 9.63
CA GLY A 166 13.96 0.48 10.65
C GLY A 166 15.29 1.23 10.64
N ARG A 167 15.69 1.87 9.54
CA ARG A 167 16.86 2.76 9.47
C ARG A 167 16.58 4.13 10.07
N ILE A 168 15.33 4.63 9.86
CA ILE A 168 14.90 5.94 10.38
C ILE A 168 14.59 5.86 11.88
N ASP A 169 14.03 4.74 12.33
CA ASP A 169 13.65 4.45 13.71
C ASP A 169 14.28 3.13 14.20
N PRO A 170 15.58 3.12 14.52
CA PRO A 170 16.30 1.91 14.92
C PRO A 170 15.76 1.25 16.17
N ALA A 171 15.14 2.04 17.06
CA ALA A 171 14.57 1.52 18.32
C ALA A 171 13.42 0.52 18.07
N ASN A 172 12.66 0.71 16.98
CA ASN A 172 11.53 -0.13 16.60
C ASN A 172 11.82 -1.07 15.40
N ALA A 173 13.05 -1.07 14.85
CA ALA A 173 13.41 -1.80 13.64
C ALA A 173 13.05 -3.30 13.68
N GLN A 174 13.31 -3.97 14.81
CA GLN A 174 13.01 -5.40 14.98
C GLN A 174 11.50 -5.66 14.95
N ALA A 175 10.71 -4.79 15.55
CA ALA A 175 9.24 -4.89 15.53
C ALA A 175 8.72 -4.71 14.09
N TYR A 176 9.21 -3.71 13.35
CA TYR A 176 8.82 -3.46 11.97
C TYR A 176 9.12 -4.67 11.06
N ILE A 177 10.30 -5.27 11.18
CA ILE A 177 10.68 -6.46 10.40
C ILE A 177 9.82 -7.67 10.77
N ALA A 178 9.54 -7.88 12.07
CA ALA A 178 8.70 -8.99 12.52
C ALA A 178 7.25 -8.85 12.01
N ASN A 179 6.69 -7.65 12.12
CA ASN A 179 5.35 -7.33 11.66
C ASN A 179 5.23 -7.46 10.13
N ALA A 180 6.21 -6.95 9.37
CA ALA A 180 6.26 -7.09 7.92
C ALA A 180 6.30 -8.56 7.47
N ARG A 181 7.06 -9.41 8.17
CA ARG A 181 7.08 -10.86 7.91
C ARG A 181 5.72 -11.51 8.15
N ALA A 182 5.08 -11.19 9.27
CA ALA A 182 3.75 -11.71 9.61
C ALA A 182 2.70 -11.26 8.59
N TYR A 183 2.73 -9.98 8.19
CA TYR A 183 1.85 -9.44 7.17
C TYR A 183 2.09 -10.13 5.82
N GLY A 184 3.34 -10.24 5.38
CA GLY A 184 3.71 -10.93 4.15
C GLY A 184 3.31 -12.42 4.14
N GLN A 185 3.28 -13.09 5.30
CA GLN A 185 2.77 -14.48 5.40
C GLN A 185 1.26 -14.53 5.14
N ARG A 186 0.47 -13.60 5.68
CA ARG A 186 -0.97 -13.52 5.40
C ARG A 186 -1.25 -13.29 3.92
N LEU A 187 -0.50 -12.36 3.29
CA LEU A 187 -0.62 -12.08 1.86
C LEU A 187 -0.27 -13.31 1.00
N ARG A 188 0.82 -14.02 1.31
CA ARG A 188 1.17 -15.27 0.61
C ARG A 188 0.08 -16.32 0.74
N LYS A 189 -0.54 -16.42 1.91
CA LYS A 189 -1.65 -17.36 2.12
C LYS A 189 -2.85 -17.00 1.24
N LEU A 190 -3.24 -15.74 1.16
CA LEU A 190 -4.33 -15.30 0.26
C LEU A 190 -4.07 -15.72 -1.19
N ARG A 191 -2.86 -15.50 -1.68
CA ARG A 191 -2.46 -15.89 -3.04
C ARG A 191 -2.49 -17.42 -3.23
N ALA A 192 -1.91 -18.15 -2.28
CA ALA A 192 -1.86 -19.61 -2.35
C ALA A 192 -3.25 -20.24 -2.32
N ASP A 193 -4.15 -19.74 -1.47
CA ASP A 193 -5.54 -20.19 -1.38
C ASP A 193 -6.30 -19.95 -2.70
N ALA A 194 -6.04 -18.83 -3.39
CA ALA A 194 -6.65 -18.54 -4.69
C ALA A 194 -6.10 -19.47 -5.79
N LEU A 195 -4.78 -19.59 -5.91
CA LEU A 195 -4.15 -20.46 -6.92
C LEU A 195 -4.51 -21.92 -6.70
N GLY A 196 -4.67 -22.35 -5.44
CA GLY A 196 -5.09 -23.73 -5.11
C GLY A 196 -6.46 -24.11 -5.67
N GLN A 197 -7.33 -23.14 -5.94
CA GLN A 197 -8.65 -23.38 -6.54
C GLN A 197 -8.58 -23.64 -8.07
N LEU A 198 -7.42 -23.39 -8.70
CA LEU A 198 -7.22 -23.49 -10.15
C LEU A 198 -6.38 -24.71 -10.55
N VAL A 199 -6.01 -25.61 -9.64
CA VAL A 199 -5.15 -26.76 -9.92
C VAL A 199 -5.70 -27.66 -11.04
N SER A 200 -7.02 -27.65 -11.26
CA SER A 200 -7.70 -28.43 -12.30
C SER A 200 -8.30 -27.58 -13.43
N ALA A 201 -8.08 -26.25 -13.41
CA ALA A 201 -8.63 -25.33 -14.39
C ALA A 201 -7.52 -24.79 -15.30
N PRO A 202 -7.32 -25.34 -16.50
CA PRO A 202 -6.33 -24.79 -17.44
C PRO A 202 -6.77 -23.41 -17.93
N ASN A 203 -5.86 -22.43 -17.84
CA ASN A 203 -6.07 -21.05 -18.32
C ASN A 203 -5.15 -20.70 -19.51
N ALA A 204 -4.50 -21.69 -20.12
CA ALA A 204 -3.42 -21.50 -21.07
C ALA A 204 -3.77 -20.62 -22.29
N ASP A 205 -5.06 -20.58 -22.68
CA ASP A 205 -5.53 -19.84 -23.85
C ASP A 205 -6.56 -18.76 -23.52
N LEU A 206 -6.77 -18.44 -22.23
CA LEU A 206 -7.74 -17.42 -21.85
C LEU A 206 -7.21 -16.01 -22.16
N ARG A 207 -7.79 -15.39 -23.20
CA ARG A 207 -7.49 -14.02 -23.59
C ARG A 207 -8.35 -13.05 -22.82
N VAL A 208 -7.71 -12.11 -22.16
CA VAL A 208 -8.35 -11.14 -21.29
C VAL A 208 -8.02 -9.71 -21.70
N ALA A 209 -8.96 -8.80 -21.49
CA ALA A 209 -8.74 -7.38 -21.60
C ALA A 209 -9.12 -6.68 -20.29
N THR A 210 -8.66 -5.46 -20.11
CA THR A 210 -9.04 -4.61 -18.97
C THR A 210 -9.61 -3.29 -19.45
N ILE A 211 -10.54 -2.73 -18.71
CA ILE A 211 -11.02 -1.38 -18.99
C ILE A 211 -9.90 -0.39 -18.72
N HIS A 212 -9.32 -0.41 -17.53
CA HIS A 212 -8.17 0.37 -17.15
C HIS A 212 -6.88 -0.48 -17.13
N GLY A 213 -5.75 0.08 -17.57
CA GLY A 213 -4.45 -0.61 -17.63
C GLY A 213 -3.76 -0.79 -16.26
N ALA A 214 -4.52 -1.20 -15.24
CA ALA A 214 -4.02 -1.31 -13.86
C ALA A 214 -3.70 -2.75 -13.44
N TYR A 215 -4.35 -3.75 -14.03
CA TYR A 215 -4.42 -5.09 -13.45
C TYR A 215 -3.37 -6.08 -13.98
N ASP A 216 -2.41 -5.65 -14.80
CA ASP A 216 -1.37 -6.52 -15.37
C ASP A 216 -0.60 -7.31 -14.33
N TYR A 217 -0.17 -6.65 -13.24
CA TYR A 217 0.56 -7.31 -12.15
C TYR A 217 -0.28 -8.38 -11.45
N LEU A 218 -1.57 -8.13 -11.23
CA LEU A 218 -2.49 -9.09 -10.63
C LEU A 218 -2.72 -10.30 -11.55
N LEU A 219 -3.05 -10.02 -12.82
CA LEU A 219 -3.41 -11.07 -13.78
C LEU A 219 -2.24 -11.99 -14.11
N ARG A 220 -1.02 -11.47 -14.15
CA ARG A 220 0.21 -12.25 -14.30
C ARG A 220 0.44 -13.26 -13.17
N GLU A 221 -0.05 -13.02 -11.96
CA GLU A 221 0.03 -14.00 -10.87
C GLU A 221 -0.77 -15.28 -11.16
N PHE A 222 -1.72 -15.20 -12.08
CA PHE A 222 -2.54 -16.32 -12.58
C PHE A 222 -2.10 -16.81 -13.97
N GLY A 223 -0.97 -16.32 -14.48
CA GLY A 223 -0.47 -16.66 -15.82
C GLY A 223 -1.30 -16.04 -16.96
N LEU A 224 -2.11 -15.01 -16.67
CA LEU A 224 -2.89 -14.29 -17.68
C LEU A 224 -2.12 -13.06 -18.17
N GLU A 225 -2.18 -12.81 -19.48
CA GLU A 225 -1.66 -11.61 -20.12
C GLU A 225 -2.81 -10.72 -20.60
N VAL A 226 -2.73 -9.42 -20.28
CA VAL A 226 -3.67 -8.42 -20.80
C VAL A 226 -3.38 -8.19 -22.28
N THR A 227 -4.31 -8.56 -23.14
CA THR A 227 -4.15 -8.45 -24.59
C THR A 227 -4.63 -7.12 -25.15
N ALA A 228 -5.55 -6.45 -24.45
CA ALA A 228 -6.05 -5.12 -24.82
C ALA A 228 -6.46 -4.31 -23.58
N VAL A 229 -6.35 -2.98 -23.68
CA VAL A 229 -6.86 -2.01 -22.70
C VAL A 229 -7.85 -1.09 -23.40
N VAL A 230 -9.03 -0.95 -22.82
CA VAL A 230 -10.19 -0.28 -23.46
C VAL A 230 -10.09 1.24 -23.35
N GLU A 231 -9.76 1.75 -22.15
CA GLU A 231 -9.66 3.19 -21.91
C GLU A 231 -8.47 3.82 -22.65
N PRO A 232 -8.67 4.97 -23.29
CA PRO A 232 -7.55 5.74 -23.86
C PRO A 232 -6.62 6.30 -22.76
N ALA A 233 -7.18 6.70 -21.63
CA ALA A 233 -6.47 7.09 -20.41
C ALA A 233 -7.42 6.92 -19.22
N HIS A 234 -6.88 6.79 -18.00
CA HIS A 234 -7.70 6.55 -16.81
C HIS A 234 -8.77 7.64 -16.62
N GLY A 235 -10.03 7.20 -16.47
CA GLY A 235 -11.18 8.08 -16.27
C GLY A 235 -11.62 8.84 -17.51
N ILE A 236 -11.07 8.55 -18.71
CA ILE A 236 -11.47 9.17 -19.96
C ILE A 236 -12.29 8.19 -20.79
N GLU A 237 -13.57 8.52 -20.99
CA GLU A 237 -14.43 7.73 -21.85
C GLU A 237 -13.94 7.75 -23.31
N PRO A 238 -13.95 6.59 -23.99
CA PRO A 238 -13.58 6.55 -25.39
C PRO A 238 -14.62 7.29 -26.26
N SER A 239 -14.16 8.01 -27.28
CA SER A 239 -15.05 8.51 -28.33
C SER A 239 -15.74 7.37 -29.04
N PRO A 240 -16.87 7.59 -29.78
CA PRO A 240 -17.56 6.54 -30.52
C PRO A 240 -16.65 5.81 -31.51
N ALA A 241 -15.72 6.52 -32.15
CA ALA A 241 -14.77 5.90 -33.08
C ALA A 241 -13.75 5.00 -32.35
N GLN A 242 -13.25 5.43 -31.19
CA GLN A 242 -12.34 4.63 -30.35
C GLN A 242 -13.07 3.41 -29.80
N LEU A 243 -14.31 3.57 -29.30
CA LEU A 243 -15.13 2.44 -28.83
C LEU A 243 -15.36 1.39 -29.92
N LYS A 244 -15.70 1.83 -31.14
CA LYS A 244 -15.82 0.91 -32.28
C LYS A 244 -14.49 0.19 -32.55
N GLY A 245 -13.37 0.90 -32.58
CA GLY A 245 -12.05 0.30 -32.80
C GLY A 245 -11.71 -0.74 -31.74
N THR A 246 -12.00 -0.44 -30.44
CA THR A 246 -11.84 -1.39 -29.35
C THR A 246 -12.70 -2.63 -29.48
N ILE A 247 -13.98 -2.49 -29.89
CA ILE A 247 -14.87 -3.63 -30.12
C ILE A 247 -14.31 -4.52 -31.26
N ASP A 248 -13.85 -3.92 -32.35
CA ASP A 248 -13.26 -4.64 -33.48
C ASP A 248 -11.96 -5.37 -33.04
N GLU A 249 -11.12 -4.74 -32.21
CA GLU A 249 -9.89 -5.33 -31.63
C GLU A 249 -10.19 -6.51 -30.73
N LEU A 250 -11.13 -6.35 -29.76
CA LEU A 250 -11.52 -7.44 -28.84
C LEU A 250 -12.04 -8.66 -29.61
N ARG A 251 -12.80 -8.46 -30.72
CA ARG A 251 -13.25 -9.54 -31.61
C ARG A 251 -12.08 -10.19 -32.33
N ALA A 252 -11.18 -9.39 -32.90
CA ALA A 252 -10.03 -9.89 -33.68
C ALA A 252 -9.05 -10.69 -32.79
N LEU A 253 -8.89 -10.29 -31.52
CA LEU A 253 -8.06 -10.97 -30.54
C LEU A 253 -8.77 -12.13 -29.83
N ASP A 254 -10.03 -12.40 -30.16
CA ASP A 254 -10.85 -13.43 -29.51
C ASP A 254 -10.88 -13.32 -27.97
N VAL A 255 -10.99 -12.09 -27.46
CA VAL A 255 -11.07 -11.83 -25.99
C VAL A 255 -12.34 -12.43 -25.43
N LYS A 256 -12.23 -13.19 -24.34
CA LYS A 256 -13.36 -13.87 -23.68
C LYS A 256 -13.82 -13.15 -22.41
N VAL A 257 -12.89 -12.49 -21.72
CA VAL A 257 -13.12 -11.86 -20.43
C VAL A 257 -12.59 -10.43 -20.46
N VAL A 258 -13.40 -9.50 -19.93
CA VAL A 258 -12.99 -8.11 -19.67
C VAL A 258 -13.09 -7.83 -18.17
N PHE A 259 -12.01 -7.33 -17.58
CA PHE A 259 -12.01 -6.85 -16.20
C PHE A 259 -12.22 -5.34 -16.16
N SER A 260 -13.22 -4.89 -15.41
CA SER A 260 -13.51 -3.47 -15.17
C SER A 260 -13.26 -3.09 -13.70
N GLU A 261 -13.27 -1.80 -13.40
CA GLU A 261 -13.25 -1.32 -12.01
C GLU A 261 -14.65 -1.35 -11.38
N LEU A 262 -14.72 -1.65 -10.06
CA LEU A 262 -15.98 -1.70 -9.30
C LEU A 262 -16.78 -0.41 -9.33
N ASN A 263 -16.12 0.75 -9.40
CA ASN A 263 -16.75 2.07 -9.32
C ASN A 263 -16.72 2.84 -10.65
N PHE A 264 -16.58 2.12 -11.76
CA PHE A 264 -16.45 2.76 -13.07
C PHE A 264 -17.82 2.97 -13.73
N PRO A 265 -18.12 4.17 -14.28
CA PRO A 265 -19.35 4.41 -15.02
C PRO A 265 -19.37 3.56 -16.30
N SER A 266 -20.44 2.80 -16.55
CA SER A 266 -20.39 1.62 -17.40
C SER A 266 -21.15 1.69 -18.73
N SER A 267 -21.61 2.85 -19.20
CA SER A 267 -22.43 2.89 -20.41
C SER A 267 -21.73 2.32 -21.66
N TYR A 268 -20.43 2.55 -21.81
CA TYR A 268 -19.64 1.97 -22.88
C TYR A 268 -19.21 0.53 -22.60
N VAL A 269 -19.01 0.17 -21.32
CA VAL A 269 -18.71 -1.22 -20.91
C VAL A 269 -19.87 -2.14 -21.24
N ASP A 270 -21.13 -1.71 -20.97
CA ASP A 270 -22.35 -2.42 -21.38
C ASP A 270 -22.46 -2.57 -22.89
N THR A 271 -22.03 -1.56 -23.63
CA THR A 271 -21.99 -1.62 -25.09
C THR A 271 -20.97 -2.64 -25.58
N ILE A 272 -19.76 -2.67 -25.00
CA ILE A 272 -18.74 -3.68 -25.32
C ILE A 272 -19.30 -5.09 -25.08
N GLN A 273 -19.88 -5.33 -23.91
CA GLN A 273 -20.45 -6.64 -23.57
C GLN A 273 -21.53 -7.06 -24.56
N ARG A 274 -22.47 -6.18 -24.87
CA ARG A 274 -23.57 -6.46 -25.84
C ARG A 274 -23.06 -6.76 -27.24
N GLU A 275 -22.06 -6.03 -27.70
CA GLU A 275 -21.54 -6.15 -29.08
C GLU A 275 -20.56 -7.31 -29.26
N THR A 276 -19.83 -7.71 -28.20
CA THR A 276 -18.76 -8.72 -28.27
C THR A 276 -19.16 -10.05 -27.63
N GLY A 277 -20.11 -10.04 -26.68
CA GLY A 277 -20.46 -11.21 -25.89
C GLY A 277 -19.45 -11.58 -24.82
N VAL A 278 -18.43 -10.72 -24.54
CA VAL A 278 -17.44 -10.96 -23.49
C VAL A 278 -18.09 -11.06 -22.10
N LYS A 279 -17.51 -11.86 -21.21
CA LYS A 279 -17.90 -11.90 -19.82
C LYS A 279 -17.22 -10.76 -19.07
N LEU A 280 -17.99 -9.98 -18.29
CA LEU A 280 -17.48 -8.87 -17.49
C LEU A 280 -17.28 -9.28 -16.03
N TYR A 281 -16.14 -8.90 -15.45
CA TYR A 281 -15.82 -9.09 -14.05
C TYR A 281 -15.25 -7.80 -13.47
N SER A 282 -15.74 -7.39 -12.29
CA SER A 282 -15.29 -6.15 -11.65
C SER A 282 -14.22 -6.42 -10.60
N LEU A 283 -13.14 -5.64 -10.65
CA LEU A 283 -12.02 -5.65 -9.71
C LEU A 283 -11.97 -4.33 -8.94
N SER A 284 -11.56 -4.39 -7.67
CA SER A 284 -11.24 -3.19 -6.92
C SER A 284 -9.87 -2.67 -7.30
N HIS A 285 -9.75 -1.35 -7.45
CA HIS A 285 -8.48 -0.66 -7.59
C HIS A 285 -7.76 -0.43 -6.24
N ILE A 286 -8.45 -0.69 -5.12
CA ILE A 286 -7.93 -0.49 -3.75
C ILE A 286 -7.51 0.97 -3.45
N SER A 287 -8.11 1.93 -4.13
CA SER A 287 -7.77 3.37 -4.01
C SER A 287 -8.90 4.22 -3.43
N TYR A 288 -10.00 3.60 -3.00
CA TYR A 288 -11.19 4.29 -2.54
C TYR A 288 -11.62 3.80 -1.15
N GLY A 289 -12.49 4.57 -0.50
CA GLY A 289 -13.04 4.25 0.81
C GLY A 289 -12.22 4.85 1.96
N GLU A 290 -12.61 4.50 3.18
CA GLU A 290 -11.91 4.95 4.39
C GLU A 290 -10.54 4.29 4.52
N TYR A 291 -9.58 5.00 5.11
CA TYR A 291 -8.27 4.45 5.41
C TYR A 291 -8.38 3.42 6.54
N ASP A 292 -8.17 2.14 6.21
CA ASP A 292 -8.32 1.00 7.10
C ASP A 292 -7.11 0.06 6.98
N PRO A 293 -6.45 -0.32 8.10
CA PRO A 293 -5.32 -1.25 8.06
C PRO A 293 -5.62 -2.60 7.40
N GLN A 294 -6.88 -3.03 7.35
CA GLN A 294 -7.31 -4.31 6.78
C GLN A 294 -7.87 -4.19 5.36
N GLN A 295 -8.01 -2.97 4.82
CA GLN A 295 -8.63 -2.73 3.52
C GLN A 295 -7.93 -3.53 2.41
N PHE A 296 -6.60 -3.46 2.34
CA PHE A 296 -5.85 -4.15 1.30
C PHE A 296 -6.10 -5.66 1.28
N GLU A 297 -6.04 -6.33 2.44
CA GLU A 297 -6.28 -7.78 2.51
C GLU A 297 -7.71 -8.12 2.10
N ARG A 298 -8.70 -7.34 2.54
CA ARG A 298 -10.12 -7.55 2.24
C ARG A 298 -10.41 -7.42 0.74
N GLU A 299 -9.96 -6.33 0.13
CA GLU A 299 -10.23 -6.06 -1.28
C GLU A 299 -9.39 -6.94 -2.20
N MET A 300 -8.15 -7.22 -1.86
CA MET A 300 -7.32 -8.16 -2.60
C MET A 300 -7.90 -9.57 -2.57
N LYS A 301 -8.45 -10.02 -1.44
CA LYS A 301 -9.15 -11.31 -1.37
C LYS A 301 -10.34 -11.38 -2.33
N GLN A 302 -11.10 -10.27 -2.48
CA GLN A 302 -12.20 -10.18 -3.44
C GLN A 302 -11.68 -10.21 -4.89
N ASN A 303 -10.61 -9.46 -5.19
CA ASN A 303 -9.99 -9.45 -6.50
C ASN A 303 -9.51 -10.86 -6.91
N LEU A 304 -8.78 -11.53 -6.03
CA LEU A 304 -8.31 -12.89 -6.27
C LEU A 304 -9.46 -13.86 -6.54
N ALA A 305 -10.53 -13.80 -5.74
CA ALA A 305 -11.72 -14.63 -5.93
C ALA A 305 -12.43 -14.34 -7.27
N THR A 306 -12.46 -13.07 -7.68
CA THR A 306 -13.04 -12.66 -8.97
C THR A 306 -12.23 -13.21 -10.15
N VAL A 307 -10.89 -13.13 -10.09
CA VAL A 307 -10.03 -13.70 -11.15
C VAL A 307 -10.18 -15.23 -11.23
N VAL A 308 -10.20 -15.92 -10.08
CA VAL A 308 -10.45 -17.38 -10.02
C VAL A 308 -11.77 -17.74 -10.69
N ARG A 309 -12.86 -17.02 -10.35
CA ARG A 309 -14.17 -17.27 -10.96
C ARG A 309 -14.16 -17.01 -12.47
N ALA A 310 -13.51 -15.94 -12.94
CA ALA A 310 -13.40 -15.63 -14.35
C ALA A 310 -12.71 -16.76 -15.14
N ILE A 311 -11.63 -17.33 -14.57
CA ILE A 311 -10.90 -18.46 -15.18
C ILE A 311 -11.77 -19.72 -15.21
N GLN A 312 -12.46 -20.05 -14.11
CA GLN A 312 -13.32 -21.23 -14.01
C GLN A 312 -14.50 -21.13 -15.00
N ASP A 313 -15.16 -19.98 -15.05
CA ASP A 313 -16.28 -19.72 -15.97
C ASP A 313 -15.87 -19.74 -17.45
N ALA A 314 -14.61 -19.44 -17.77
CA ALA A 314 -14.09 -19.50 -19.13
C ALA A 314 -13.70 -20.92 -19.55
N GLY A 315 -13.37 -21.79 -18.60
CA GLY A 315 -13.04 -23.20 -18.84
C GLY A 315 -14.23 -24.15 -18.85
N ALA A 316 -15.44 -23.65 -18.47
CA ALA A 316 -16.69 -24.40 -18.48
C ALA A 316 -17.41 -24.27 -19.83
#